data_59b38cc8fec7d87c8517554fb2efaf24
#
_entry.id   59b38cc8fec7d87c8517554fb2efaf24
#
_cell.length_a   1.000
_cell.length_b   1.000
_cell.length_c   1.000
_cell.angle_alpha   90.00
_cell.angle_beta   90.00
_cell.angle_gamma   90.00
#
_symmetry.space_group_name_H-M   'P 1'
#
loop_
_entity.id
_entity.type
_entity.pdbx_description
1 polymer ?
#
loop_
_entity_poly.entity_id
_entity_poly.type
_entity_poly.pdbx_seq_one_letter_code
_entity_poly.pdbx_strand_id
1 'polypeptide(L)'
;SITKEQIIKISDRSNIGCDQVILINEDKSNDAFLEFYNSDGGEISACGNGSRCVAYLLMKEKNIKKISLKTKAGSLKAELDDKNLVKLNMGTPIFDWDKIPLTKKMDNKNLKLKIKNKDGEEIIGGFSLSIGNPHVVFFVNDLNQFNLKDIGPKIENHVYFPKKCNVTLATVKNKKHVKIKVWERGVGLTKACGTAACAT
;
A
#
# COMPACT_ATOMS: atom_id res chain seq x y z
N SER A 1 11.25 -19.47 12.78
CA SER A 1 11.52 -18.24 11.98
C SER A 1 12.03 -18.64 10.60
N ILE A 2 11.57 -17.96 9.56
CA ILE A 2 12.02 -18.14 8.18
C ILE A 2 13.23 -17.22 7.91
N THR A 3 14.21 -17.68 7.12
CA THR A 3 15.36 -16.84 6.74
C THR A 3 15.10 -16.07 5.46
N LYS A 4 15.88 -15.02 5.22
CA LYS A 4 15.82 -14.21 4.00
C LYS A 4 16.04 -15.06 2.75
N GLU A 5 17.00 -15.96 2.78
CA GLU A 5 17.35 -16.87 1.69
C GLU A 5 16.20 -17.82 1.37
N GLN A 6 15.51 -18.32 2.41
CA GLN A 6 14.32 -19.17 2.24
C GLN A 6 13.18 -18.40 1.57
N ILE A 7 12.94 -17.13 1.97
CA ILE A 7 11.92 -16.30 1.34
C ILE A 7 12.24 -16.07 -0.13
N ILE A 8 13.47 -15.69 -0.47
CA ILE A 8 13.92 -15.49 -1.85
C ILE A 8 13.71 -16.78 -2.66
N LYS A 9 14.11 -17.94 -2.12
CA LYS A 9 13.94 -19.23 -2.78
C LYS A 9 12.48 -19.60 -3.02
N ILE A 10 11.60 -19.37 -2.04
CA ILE A 10 10.14 -19.61 -2.19
C ILE A 10 9.55 -18.68 -3.26
N SER A 11 10.00 -17.44 -3.28
CA SER A 11 9.48 -16.40 -4.19
C SER A 11 9.95 -16.56 -5.63
N ASP A 12 11.02 -17.31 -5.86
CA ASP A 12 11.58 -17.56 -7.19
C ASP A 12 10.54 -18.26 -8.09
N ARG A 13 10.31 -17.69 -9.28
CA ARG A 13 9.33 -18.21 -10.28
C ARG A 13 9.73 -19.55 -10.87
N SER A 14 10.99 -19.96 -10.73
CA SER A 14 11.45 -21.31 -11.07
C SER A 14 11.08 -22.37 -10.02
N ASN A 15 10.63 -21.93 -8.83
CA ASN A 15 10.13 -22.79 -7.75
C ASN A 15 8.63 -22.60 -7.55
N ILE A 16 8.20 -22.17 -6.33
CA ILE A 16 6.78 -21.87 -6.04
C ILE A 16 6.37 -20.57 -6.74
N GLY A 17 7.17 -19.53 -6.59
CA GLY A 17 6.98 -18.23 -7.24
C GLY A 17 5.83 -17.41 -6.67
N CYS A 18 6.15 -16.30 -6.01
CA CYS A 18 5.16 -15.36 -5.51
C CYS A 18 5.73 -13.93 -5.42
N ASP A 19 4.84 -12.94 -5.32
CA ASP A 19 5.25 -11.55 -5.10
C ASP A 19 5.55 -11.28 -3.62
N GLN A 20 4.89 -12.04 -2.72
CA GLN A 20 5.06 -11.90 -1.27
C GLN A 20 4.87 -13.24 -0.57
N VAL A 21 5.63 -13.45 0.51
CA VAL A 21 5.44 -14.53 1.48
C VAL A 21 4.78 -13.94 2.73
N ILE A 22 3.78 -14.63 3.27
CA ILE A 22 3.06 -14.21 4.48
C ILE A 22 3.17 -15.34 5.51
N LEU A 23 3.75 -15.04 6.66
CA LEU A 23 3.72 -15.94 7.80
C LEU A 23 2.48 -15.65 8.64
N ILE A 24 1.78 -16.71 9.02
CA ILE A 24 0.61 -16.66 9.89
C ILE A 24 1.03 -17.25 11.23
N ASN A 25 1.09 -16.40 12.24
CA ASN A 25 1.50 -16.79 13.60
C ASN A 25 0.32 -16.64 14.57
N GLU A 26 0.41 -17.30 15.72
CA GLU A 26 -0.53 -17.08 16.82
C GLU A 26 -0.35 -15.68 17.41
N ASP A 27 -1.45 -15.11 17.91
CA ASP A 27 -1.47 -13.84 18.66
C ASP A 27 -2.41 -13.96 19.85
N LYS A 28 -2.05 -13.35 20.99
CA LYS A 28 -2.82 -13.45 22.23
C LYS A 28 -4.12 -12.65 22.22
N SER A 29 -4.21 -11.63 21.38
CA SER A 29 -5.31 -10.65 21.38
C SER A 29 -6.05 -10.56 20.06
N ASN A 30 -5.51 -11.18 19.00
CA ASN A 30 -6.12 -11.24 17.68
C ASN A 30 -6.16 -12.70 17.23
N ASP A 31 -6.90 -12.99 16.17
CA ASP A 31 -7.04 -14.35 15.64
C ASP A 31 -5.77 -14.87 14.97
N ALA A 32 -4.89 -13.96 14.52
CA ALA A 32 -3.57 -14.27 13.99
C ALA A 32 -2.66 -13.02 13.95
N PHE A 33 -1.33 -13.22 13.97
CA PHE A 33 -0.32 -12.22 13.66
C PHE A 33 0.30 -12.51 12.30
N LEU A 34 0.32 -11.51 11.43
CA LEU A 34 0.82 -11.61 10.06
C LEU A 34 2.15 -10.90 9.90
N GLU A 35 3.14 -11.59 9.36
CA GLU A 35 4.41 -11.01 8.90
C GLU A 35 4.48 -11.12 7.38
N PHE A 36 4.87 -10.03 6.73
CA PHE A 36 4.90 -9.92 5.28
C PHE A 36 6.32 -9.71 4.78
N TYR A 37 6.70 -10.44 3.76
CA TYR A 37 8.00 -10.36 3.12
C TYR A 37 7.84 -10.22 1.61
N ASN A 38 8.55 -9.28 1.01
CA ASN A 38 8.67 -9.18 -0.44
C ASN A 38 9.56 -10.30 -1.00
N SER A 39 9.51 -10.50 -2.30
CA SER A 39 10.29 -11.53 -2.99
C SER A 39 11.80 -11.38 -2.86
N ASP A 40 12.31 -10.20 -2.51
CA ASP A 40 13.72 -9.93 -2.20
C ASP A 40 14.12 -10.30 -0.76
N GLY A 41 13.18 -10.85 0.01
CA GLY A 41 13.34 -11.17 1.43
C GLY A 41 13.23 -9.97 2.37
N GLY A 42 12.91 -8.79 1.85
CA GLY A 42 12.67 -7.58 2.65
C GLY A 42 11.33 -7.63 3.36
N GLU A 43 11.33 -7.38 4.67
CA GLU A 43 10.11 -7.34 5.47
C GLU A 43 9.36 -6.02 5.27
N ILE A 44 8.02 -6.10 5.20
CA ILE A 44 7.13 -4.93 5.17
C ILE A 44 6.11 -5.00 6.31
N SER A 45 5.66 -3.84 6.78
CA SER A 45 4.82 -3.73 7.97
C SER A 45 3.37 -4.17 7.76
N ALA A 46 2.86 -4.13 6.55
CA ALA A 46 1.51 -4.57 6.18
C ALA A 46 1.31 -4.67 4.67
N CYS A 47 0.37 -5.52 4.25
CA CYS A 47 -0.11 -5.61 2.87
C CYS A 47 -1.63 -5.82 2.88
N GLY A 48 -2.40 -4.84 2.37
CA GLY A 48 -3.86 -4.91 2.36
C GLY A 48 -4.40 -6.08 1.52
N ASN A 49 -3.79 -6.34 0.35
CA ASN A 49 -4.18 -7.46 -0.52
C ASN A 49 -3.89 -8.80 0.16
N GLY A 50 -2.67 -8.97 0.70
CA GLY A 50 -2.28 -10.18 1.43
C GLY A 50 -3.15 -10.42 2.66
N SER A 51 -3.41 -9.38 3.46
CA SER A 51 -4.30 -9.48 4.63
C SER A 51 -5.72 -9.94 4.25
N ARG A 52 -6.27 -9.48 3.11
CA ARG A 52 -7.58 -9.95 2.62
C ARG A 52 -7.58 -11.42 2.24
N CYS A 53 -6.51 -11.88 1.58
CA CYS A 53 -6.35 -13.30 1.23
C CYS A 53 -6.29 -14.19 2.47
N VAL A 54 -5.46 -13.82 3.45
CA VAL A 54 -5.34 -14.56 4.72
C VAL A 54 -6.64 -14.50 5.52
N ALA A 55 -7.28 -13.33 5.61
CA ALA A 55 -8.58 -13.20 6.26
C ALA A 55 -9.62 -14.15 5.66
N TYR A 56 -9.71 -14.20 4.31
CA TYR A 56 -10.63 -15.12 3.63
C TYR A 56 -10.32 -16.58 3.98
N LEU A 57 -9.06 -16.98 3.89
CA LEU A 57 -8.61 -18.35 4.18
C LEU A 57 -9.00 -18.76 5.61
N LEU A 58 -8.59 -17.97 6.61
CA LEU A 58 -8.84 -18.27 8.01
C LEU A 58 -10.34 -18.22 8.38
N MET A 59 -11.10 -17.27 7.81
CA MET A 59 -12.56 -17.23 8.03
C MET A 59 -13.27 -18.46 7.46
N LYS A 60 -12.82 -18.96 6.31
CA LYS A 60 -13.36 -20.21 5.74
C LYS A 60 -12.97 -21.43 6.56
N GLU A 61 -11.71 -21.55 6.96
CA GLU A 61 -11.20 -22.66 7.76
C GLU A 61 -11.92 -22.76 9.11
N LYS A 62 -12.07 -21.62 9.80
CA LYS A 62 -12.73 -21.54 11.12
C LYS A 62 -14.26 -21.47 11.04
N ASN A 63 -14.85 -21.42 9.85
CA ASN A 63 -16.30 -21.23 9.61
C ASN A 63 -16.86 -20.00 10.34
N ILE A 64 -16.16 -18.86 10.27
CA ILE A 64 -16.56 -17.59 10.87
C ILE A 64 -16.66 -16.50 9.82
N LYS A 65 -17.43 -15.44 10.09
CA LYS A 65 -17.62 -14.31 9.15
C LYS A 65 -16.80 -13.07 9.52
N LYS A 66 -16.18 -13.03 10.69
CA LYS A 66 -15.39 -11.87 11.16
C LYS A 66 -14.10 -12.37 11.78
N ILE A 67 -13.01 -11.63 11.54
CA ILE A 67 -11.69 -11.97 12.05
C ILE A 67 -10.89 -10.70 12.36
N SER A 68 -10.02 -10.77 13.36
CA SER A 68 -9.05 -9.76 13.71
C SER A 68 -7.65 -10.25 13.39
N LEU A 69 -6.87 -9.44 12.68
CA LEU A 69 -5.51 -9.76 12.28
C LEU A 69 -4.56 -8.70 12.82
N LYS A 70 -3.48 -9.13 13.48
CA LYS A 70 -2.39 -8.25 13.89
C LYS A 70 -1.35 -8.18 12.79
N THR A 71 -0.82 -6.98 12.56
CA THR A 71 0.33 -6.72 11.68
C THR A 71 1.33 -5.80 12.40
N LYS A 72 2.53 -5.61 11.87
CA LYS A 72 3.47 -4.61 12.40
C LYS A 72 2.94 -3.18 12.29
N ALA A 73 2.05 -2.90 11.34
CA ALA A 73 1.41 -1.58 11.19
C ALA A 73 0.20 -1.38 12.12
N GLY A 74 -0.29 -2.43 12.78
CA GLY A 74 -1.46 -2.37 13.67
C GLY A 74 -2.41 -3.54 13.49
N SER A 75 -3.54 -3.49 14.21
CA SER A 75 -4.59 -4.49 14.10
C SER A 75 -5.59 -4.13 12.99
N LEU A 76 -5.98 -5.12 12.21
CA LEU A 76 -6.95 -5.03 11.13
C LEU A 76 -8.17 -5.86 11.49
N LYS A 77 -9.36 -5.39 11.11
CA LYS A 77 -10.61 -6.15 11.21
C LYS A 77 -11.11 -6.48 9.82
N ALA A 78 -11.45 -7.74 9.59
CA ALA A 78 -12.01 -8.18 8.33
C ALA A 78 -13.34 -8.89 8.54
N GLU A 79 -14.22 -8.78 7.56
CA GLU A 79 -15.49 -9.51 7.51
C GLU A 79 -15.80 -9.99 6.09
N LEU A 80 -16.49 -11.13 6.00
CA LEU A 80 -17.09 -11.60 4.74
C LEU A 80 -18.46 -10.96 4.57
N ASP A 81 -18.71 -10.37 3.40
CA ASP A 81 -20.05 -9.96 3.01
C ASP A 81 -20.87 -11.14 2.45
N ASP A 82 -22.13 -10.89 2.11
CA ASP A 82 -23.05 -11.93 1.61
C ASP A 82 -22.62 -12.48 0.24
N LYS A 83 -21.72 -11.80 -0.48
CA LYS A 83 -21.12 -12.26 -1.75
C LYS A 83 -19.78 -12.97 -1.55
N ASN A 84 -19.40 -13.28 -0.31
CA ASN A 84 -18.10 -13.82 0.07
C ASN A 84 -16.91 -12.90 -0.31
N LEU A 85 -17.13 -11.59 -0.41
CA LEU A 85 -16.05 -10.63 -0.58
C LEU A 85 -15.54 -10.18 0.80
N VAL A 86 -14.22 -10.04 0.92
CA VAL A 86 -13.60 -9.59 2.16
C VAL A 86 -13.61 -8.07 2.22
N LYS A 87 -14.31 -7.53 3.21
CA LYS A 87 -14.17 -6.15 3.66
C LYS A 87 -13.05 -6.08 4.69
N LEU A 88 -12.06 -5.25 4.46
CA LEU A 88 -10.93 -5.04 5.35
C LEU A 88 -10.91 -3.59 5.84
N ASN A 89 -10.98 -3.41 7.17
CA ASN A 89 -10.80 -2.10 7.77
C ASN A 89 -9.29 -1.81 7.87
N MET A 90 -8.82 -0.85 7.09
CA MET A 90 -7.41 -0.45 7.02
C MET A 90 -7.02 0.62 8.07
N GLY A 91 -7.93 0.92 9.00
CA GLY A 91 -7.71 1.95 10.02
C GLY A 91 -8.11 3.35 9.57
N THR A 92 -7.71 4.34 10.36
CA THR A 92 -8.02 5.75 10.10
C THR A 92 -6.85 6.42 9.39
N PRO A 93 -7.09 7.19 8.31
CA PRO A 93 -6.05 7.98 7.67
C PRO A 93 -5.43 8.99 8.64
N ILE A 94 -4.11 9.14 8.57
CA ILE A 94 -3.34 10.06 9.41
C ILE A 94 -2.83 11.21 8.54
N PHE A 95 -3.09 12.44 8.99
CA PHE A 95 -2.74 13.67 8.27
C PHE A 95 -1.63 14.47 8.98
N ASP A 96 -1.17 14.04 10.14
CA ASP A 96 -0.08 14.69 10.86
C ASP A 96 1.23 14.51 10.07
N TRP A 97 1.90 15.61 9.76
CA TRP A 97 3.07 15.63 8.88
C TRP A 97 4.22 14.73 9.37
N ASP A 98 4.45 14.66 10.69
CA ASP A 98 5.48 13.83 11.34
C ASP A 98 5.15 12.34 11.30
N LYS A 99 3.86 12.00 11.25
CA LYS A 99 3.37 10.62 11.11
C LYS A 99 3.22 10.16 9.66
N ILE A 100 3.22 11.10 8.70
CA ILE A 100 3.27 10.78 7.25
C ILE A 100 4.64 10.29 6.77
N PRO A 101 5.71 10.37 7.37
CA PRO A 101 6.68 11.23 7.97
C PRO A 101 7.34 12.17 6.94
N LEU A 102 6.86 13.39 6.86
CA LEU A 102 7.45 14.42 6.00
C LEU A 102 8.71 15.02 6.66
N THR A 103 9.60 15.58 5.84
CA THR A 103 10.85 16.19 6.33
C THR A 103 10.62 17.34 7.31
N LYS A 104 9.53 18.09 7.15
CA LYS A 104 9.16 19.24 7.98
C LYS A 104 7.65 19.48 7.95
N LYS A 105 7.15 20.31 8.86
CA LYS A 105 5.76 20.78 8.83
C LYS A 105 5.49 21.55 7.53
N MET A 106 4.50 21.12 6.78
CA MET A 106 4.04 21.73 5.53
C MET A 106 2.56 21.44 5.31
N ASP A 107 1.94 22.12 4.37
CA ASP A 107 0.56 21.84 3.96
C ASP A 107 0.54 20.51 3.19
N ASN A 108 0.19 19.43 3.88
CA ASN A 108 0.11 18.10 3.29
C ASN A 108 -1.09 17.90 2.34
N LYS A 109 -2.05 18.82 2.35
CA LYS A 109 -3.14 18.85 1.36
C LYS A 109 -2.69 19.39 0.02
N ASN A 110 -1.62 20.19 0.00
CA ASN A 110 -0.98 20.69 -1.20
C ASN A 110 0.52 20.91 -0.96
N LEU A 111 1.30 19.86 -1.18
CA LEU A 111 2.76 19.89 -0.97
C LEU A 111 3.50 20.82 -1.93
N LYS A 112 2.84 21.32 -2.99
CA LYS A 112 3.45 22.14 -4.05
C LYS A 112 4.67 21.48 -4.68
N LEU A 113 4.68 20.14 -4.74
CA LEU A 113 5.68 19.41 -5.49
C LEU A 113 5.65 19.85 -6.95
N LYS A 114 6.82 19.96 -7.58
CA LYS A 114 6.99 20.26 -8.99
C LYS A 114 7.94 19.24 -9.60
N ILE A 115 7.39 18.31 -10.35
CA ILE A 115 8.16 17.20 -10.93
C ILE A 115 7.96 17.20 -12.43
N LYS A 116 9.05 17.36 -13.18
CA LYS A 116 9.04 17.28 -14.64
C LYS A 116 9.19 15.83 -15.10
N ASN A 117 8.36 15.45 -16.07
CA ASN A 117 8.53 14.22 -16.82
C ASN A 117 9.65 14.39 -17.89
N LYS A 118 9.95 13.33 -18.64
CA LYS A 118 10.98 13.35 -19.69
C LYS A 118 10.64 14.30 -20.83
N ASP A 119 9.36 14.54 -21.07
CA ASP A 119 8.85 15.36 -22.16
C ASP A 119 8.75 16.85 -21.76
N GLY A 120 9.17 17.19 -20.53
CA GLY A 120 9.18 18.55 -19.99
C GLY A 120 7.86 18.99 -19.35
N GLU A 121 6.81 18.15 -19.35
CA GLU A 121 5.56 18.45 -18.66
C GLU A 121 5.76 18.35 -17.15
N GLU A 122 5.11 19.23 -16.41
CA GLU A 122 5.26 19.32 -14.97
C GLU A 122 3.99 18.88 -14.25
N ILE A 123 4.10 17.89 -13.34
CA ILE A 123 3.06 17.60 -12.38
C ILE A 123 3.28 18.45 -11.13
N ILE A 124 2.23 19.15 -10.70
CA ILE A 124 2.29 20.08 -9.56
C ILE A 124 1.28 19.67 -8.50
N GLY A 125 1.62 19.88 -7.22
CA GLY A 125 0.71 19.65 -6.09
C GLY A 125 1.14 18.50 -5.22
N GLY A 126 0.26 17.52 -5.04
CA GLY A 126 0.44 16.36 -4.17
C GLY A 126 -0.29 16.50 -2.83
N PHE A 127 -1.26 15.63 -2.61
CA PHE A 127 -1.94 15.44 -1.33
C PHE A 127 -1.31 14.27 -0.60
N SER A 128 -0.79 14.48 0.62
CA SER A 128 -0.07 13.44 1.36
C SER A 128 -0.78 13.04 2.64
N LEU A 129 -0.78 11.73 2.92
CA LEU A 129 -1.35 11.13 4.12
C LEU A 129 -0.68 9.79 4.41
N SER A 130 -0.98 9.20 5.56
CA SER A 130 -0.56 7.85 5.92
C SER A 130 -1.76 6.93 6.14
N ILE A 131 -1.71 5.74 5.56
CA ILE A 131 -2.59 4.59 5.85
C ILE A 131 -1.74 3.48 6.53
N GLY A 132 -0.93 3.87 7.54
CA GLY A 132 0.11 3.02 8.10
C GLY A 132 1.42 3.00 7.29
N ASN A 133 1.41 3.57 6.09
CA ASN A 133 2.54 3.85 5.20
C ASN A 133 2.31 5.17 4.46
N PRO A 134 3.38 5.90 4.08
CA PRO A 134 3.24 7.21 3.45
C PRO A 134 2.73 7.11 2.02
N HIS A 135 1.77 7.96 1.70
CA HIS A 135 1.19 8.13 0.36
C HIS A 135 1.23 9.59 -0.09
N VAL A 136 1.41 9.80 -1.38
CA VAL A 136 1.11 11.05 -2.06
C VAL A 136 0.23 10.79 -3.26
N VAL A 137 -0.87 11.53 -3.35
CA VAL A 137 -1.90 11.40 -4.39
C VAL A 137 -1.93 12.66 -5.23
N PHE A 138 -1.90 12.51 -6.54
CA PHE A 138 -2.09 13.57 -7.52
C PHE A 138 -3.39 13.31 -8.28
N PHE A 139 -4.31 14.25 -8.20
CA PHE A 139 -5.53 14.21 -9.00
C PHE A 139 -5.24 14.80 -10.38
N VAL A 140 -5.44 14.01 -11.43
CA VAL A 140 -5.17 14.35 -12.82
C VAL A 140 -6.39 14.10 -13.69
N ASN A 141 -6.52 14.81 -14.80
CA ASN A 141 -7.64 14.64 -15.74
C ASN A 141 -7.55 13.31 -16.50
N ASP A 142 -6.32 12.91 -16.88
CA ASP A 142 -6.03 11.63 -17.52
C ASP A 142 -4.86 10.93 -16.84
N LEU A 143 -5.04 9.64 -16.49
CA LEU A 143 -3.97 8.80 -15.93
C LEU A 143 -2.82 8.52 -16.90
N ASN A 144 -3.01 8.77 -18.19
CA ASN A 144 -1.98 8.58 -19.20
C ASN A 144 -1.15 9.83 -19.45
N GLN A 145 -1.56 10.99 -18.92
CA GLN A 145 -0.83 12.25 -19.06
C GLN A 145 0.60 12.14 -18.51
N PHE A 146 0.79 11.39 -17.42
CA PHE A 146 2.11 11.19 -16.83
C PHE A 146 2.46 9.70 -16.77
N ASN A 147 3.69 9.38 -17.21
CA ASN A 147 4.22 8.03 -17.06
C ASN A 147 4.78 7.82 -15.64
N LEU A 148 4.11 7.02 -14.82
CA LEU A 148 4.56 6.70 -13.45
C LEU A 148 5.94 6.03 -13.40
N LYS A 149 6.38 5.32 -14.44
CA LYS A 149 7.74 4.78 -14.49
C LYS A 149 8.81 5.88 -14.58
N ASP A 150 8.44 7.06 -15.04
CA ASP A 150 9.33 8.23 -15.10
C ASP A 150 9.22 9.09 -13.84
N ILE A 151 8.00 9.53 -13.49
CA ILE A 151 7.82 10.47 -12.37
C ILE A 151 7.78 9.77 -10.99
N GLY A 152 7.37 8.49 -10.93
CA GLY A 152 7.24 7.73 -9.70
C GLY A 152 8.53 7.68 -8.88
N PRO A 153 9.68 7.26 -9.45
CA PRO A 153 10.96 7.25 -8.74
C PRO A 153 11.40 8.65 -8.27
N LYS A 154 11.12 9.69 -9.04
CA LYS A 154 11.46 11.09 -8.69
C LYS A 154 10.69 11.56 -7.48
N ILE A 155 9.39 11.21 -7.41
CA ILE A 155 8.51 11.56 -6.30
C ILE A 155 8.79 10.68 -5.07
N GLU A 156 8.92 9.36 -5.26
CA GLU A 156 9.23 8.41 -4.18
C GLU A 156 10.47 8.83 -3.40
N ASN A 157 11.53 9.29 -4.12
CA ASN A 157 12.81 9.67 -3.53
C ASN A 157 12.93 11.19 -3.31
N HIS A 158 11.83 11.94 -3.40
CA HIS A 158 11.87 13.38 -3.17
C HIS A 158 12.23 13.71 -1.73
N VAL A 159 13.00 14.80 -1.53
CA VAL A 159 13.48 15.24 -0.21
C VAL A 159 12.37 15.42 0.85
N TYR A 160 11.13 15.63 0.45
CA TYR A 160 10.00 15.70 1.37
C TYR A 160 9.65 14.36 2.02
N PHE A 161 10.06 13.25 1.44
CA PHE A 161 9.77 11.89 1.91
C PHE A 161 11.05 11.14 2.30
N PRO A 162 11.65 11.42 3.46
CA PRO A 162 12.93 10.79 3.87
C PRO A 162 12.81 9.27 4.05
N LYS A 163 11.60 8.75 4.26
CA LYS A 163 11.31 7.31 4.32
C LYS A 163 10.66 6.81 3.01
N LYS A 164 10.77 7.59 1.91
CA LYS A 164 10.10 7.34 0.63
C LYS A 164 8.58 7.30 0.77
N CYS A 165 7.84 7.23 -0.33
CA CYS A 165 6.37 7.17 -0.31
C CYS A 165 5.81 6.36 -1.50
N ASN A 166 4.57 5.93 -1.37
CA ASN A 166 3.77 5.42 -2.48
C ASN A 166 3.20 6.62 -3.25
N VAL A 167 3.23 6.55 -4.58
CA VAL A 167 2.76 7.62 -5.47
C VAL A 167 1.53 7.16 -6.23
N THR A 168 0.46 7.92 -6.15
CA THR A 168 -0.80 7.61 -6.84
C THR A 168 -1.18 8.73 -7.79
N LEU A 169 -1.48 8.39 -9.04
CA LEU A 169 -2.26 9.22 -9.95
C LEU A 169 -3.72 8.80 -9.86
N ALA A 170 -4.62 9.74 -9.67
CA ALA A 170 -6.05 9.50 -9.52
C ALA A 170 -6.86 10.36 -10.49
N THR A 171 -7.85 9.77 -11.15
CA THR A 171 -8.84 10.48 -11.99
C THR A 171 -10.23 10.20 -11.47
N VAL A 172 -10.92 11.23 -11.03
CA VAL A 172 -12.32 11.15 -10.58
C VAL A 172 -13.23 11.08 -11.80
N LYS A 173 -13.91 9.96 -12.02
CA LYS A 173 -14.89 9.80 -13.10
C LYS A 173 -16.28 10.30 -12.71
N ASN A 174 -16.67 10.04 -11.48
CA ASN A 174 -17.91 10.55 -10.86
C ASN A 174 -17.85 10.33 -9.35
N LYS A 175 -18.92 10.69 -8.61
CA LYS A 175 -19.01 10.57 -7.15
C LYS A 175 -18.82 9.17 -6.58
N LYS A 176 -18.90 8.13 -7.41
CA LYS A 176 -18.80 6.71 -7.01
C LYS A 176 -17.64 5.97 -7.68
N HIS A 177 -16.88 6.66 -8.56
CA HIS A 177 -15.84 5.98 -9.35
C HIS A 177 -14.60 6.85 -9.51
N VAL A 178 -13.49 6.37 -8.97
CA VAL A 178 -12.14 6.91 -9.16
C VAL A 178 -11.27 5.84 -9.80
N LYS A 179 -10.51 6.19 -10.82
CA LYS A 179 -9.47 5.34 -11.40
C LYS A 179 -8.12 5.75 -10.86
N ILE A 180 -7.28 4.79 -10.53
CA ILE A 180 -5.93 5.04 -10.01
C ILE A 180 -4.87 4.25 -10.77
N LYS A 181 -3.65 4.80 -10.81
CA LYS A 181 -2.41 4.10 -11.12
C LYS A 181 -1.45 4.34 -9.97
N VAL A 182 -0.70 3.31 -9.57
CA VAL A 182 0.13 3.35 -8.37
C VAL A 182 1.55 2.94 -8.66
N TRP A 183 2.48 3.72 -8.15
CA TRP A 183 3.88 3.38 -7.97
C TRP A 183 4.10 3.09 -6.48
N GLU A 184 4.32 1.84 -6.14
CA GLU A 184 4.51 1.43 -4.74
C GLU A 184 5.96 1.61 -4.30
N ARG A 185 6.13 2.11 -3.10
CA ARG A 185 7.42 2.36 -2.45
C ARG A 185 8.29 1.09 -2.42
N GLY A 186 9.47 1.16 -3.05
CA GLY A 186 10.43 0.06 -3.12
C GLY A 186 10.06 -1.08 -4.06
N VAL A 187 8.91 -1.01 -4.73
CA VAL A 187 8.42 -2.06 -5.65
C VAL A 187 8.29 -1.55 -7.08
N GLY A 188 7.75 -0.34 -7.25
CA GLY A 188 7.51 0.24 -8.56
C GLY A 188 6.04 0.18 -8.99
N LEU A 189 5.80 0.15 -10.30
CA LEU A 189 4.44 0.13 -10.85
C LEU A 189 3.76 -1.21 -10.57
N THR A 190 2.62 -1.18 -9.86
CA THR A 190 1.85 -2.37 -9.50
C THR A 190 0.43 -2.32 -10.08
N LYS A 191 -0.21 -3.48 -10.18
CA LYS A 191 -1.58 -3.60 -10.71
C LYS A 191 -2.65 -3.18 -9.69
N ALA A 192 -2.37 -3.31 -8.40
CA ALA A 192 -3.31 -3.01 -7.32
C ALA A 192 -2.57 -2.75 -6.00
N CYS A 193 -2.99 -1.69 -5.29
CA CYS A 193 -2.50 -1.36 -3.96
C CYS A 193 -3.68 -0.97 -3.07
N GLY A 194 -3.95 -1.76 -2.02
CA GLY A 194 -5.08 -1.55 -1.12
C GLY A 194 -4.96 -0.25 -0.32
N THR A 195 -3.77 0.08 0.17
CA THR A 195 -3.54 1.33 0.92
C THR A 195 -3.64 2.57 0.02
N ALA A 196 -3.22 2.47 -1.25
CA ALA A 196 -3.37 3.56 -2.20
C ALA A 196 -4.85 3.83 -2.55
N ALA A 197 -5.67 2.77 -2.67
CA ALA A 197 -7.12 2.91 -2.85
C ALA A 197 -7.77 3.60 -1.63
N CYS A 198 -7.33 3.29 -0.41
CA CYS A 198 -7.81 3.95 0.81
C CYS A 198 -7.30 5.40 0.95
N ALA A 199 -6.13 5.72 0.38
CA ALA A 199 -5.53 7.04 0.43
C ALA A 199 -6.13 8.02 -0.59
N THR A 200 -6.85 7.52 -1.60
CA THR A 200 -7.45 8.30 -2.68
C THR A 200 -8.91 8.65 -2.41
#